data_49553c46e1e4f9b7c3032b2d3bf77191
#
_entry.id   49553c46e1e4f9b7c3032b2d3bf77191
#
_cell.length_a   1.000
_cell.length_b   1.000
_cell.length_c   1.000
_cell.angle_alpha   90.00
_cell.angle_beta   90.00
_cell.angle_gamma   90.00
#
_symmetry.space_group_name_H-M   'P 1'
#
loop_
_entity.id
_entity.type
_entity.pdbx_description
1 polymer ?
#
loop_
_entity_poly.entity_id
_entity_poly.type
_entity_poly.pdbx_seq_one_letter_code
_entity_poly.pdbx_strand_id
1 'polypeptide(L)'
;MKRNIYSKLWMIFFVLMGAACTNQVEDAIPVSGQPIEFSVQSDWKEIPNTRLNDVNGTMTFTRNDEIQIFGFHTSPSNVVQKFMYREGDQNRGQIVTYDGTSWNYSPKRFWPKEGTLDFYASYPQNSIHNDADHRMMIYEQTAISMKQDLLWGVSIKKCADDRKKNVEITMKHALAKVNIFLDKSWGDIGTVMFWAYTAGRFTETDTDGIPKWIFNDSDKTPFNAVFGYNDLLRDDSGTSLTVFILPGNITGFQMFDVPHPNEDGKKIVGSDDISKELQKKTFKAGQAYKLTIRRAQKNTNSRSIAMSVRCVSE
;
A
#
# COMPACT_ATOMS: atom_id res chain seq x y z
N MET A 1 -14.13 -1.24 -76.50
CA MET A 1 -13.34 -2.12 -75.63
C MET A 1 -12.34 -1.32 -74.81
N LYS A 2 -12.75 -0.24 -74.08
CA LYS A 2 -11.87 0.64 -73.27
C LYS A 2 -12.45 0.98 -71.88
N ARG A 3 -13.50 0.27 -71.38
CA ARG A 3 -14.22 0.66 -70.14
C ARG A 3 -13.90 -0.12 -68.92
N ASN A 4 -13.14 -1.23 -68.98
CA ASN A 4 -12.91 -2.12 -67.85
C ASN A 4 -11.54 -1.99 -67.16
N ILE A 5 -10.65 -1.13 -67.66
CA ILE A 5 -9.30 -0.98 -67.07
C ILE A 5 -9.34 -0.03 -65.88
N TYR A 6 -10.15 1.01 -65.92
CA TYR A 6 -10.22 1.98 -64.81
C TYR A 6 -10.94 1.45 -63.55
N SER A 7 -11.90 0.56 -63.75
CA SER A 7 -12.61 -0.08 -62.61
C SER A 7 -11.70 -1.02 -61.82
N LYS A 8 -10.78 -1.72 -62.46
CA LYS A 8 -9.82 -2.60 -61.81
C LYS A 8 -8.67 -1.82 -61.12
N LEU A 9 -8.30 -0.66 -61.68
CA LEU A 9 -7.28 0.19 -61.07
C LEU A 9 -7.79 0.89 -59.82
N TRP A 10 -9.08 1.24 -59.76
CA TRP A 10 -9.71 1.83 -58.57
C TRP A 10 -9.88 0.82 -57.45
N MET A 11 -10.11 -0.45 -57.74
CA MET A 11 -10.24 -1.49 -56.73
C MET A 11 -8.89 -1.86 -56.09
N ILE A 12 -7.79 -1.75 -56.83
CA ILE A 12 -6.42 -1.96 -56.31
C ILE A 12 -6.01 -0.78 -55.43
N PHE A 13 -6.46 0.44 -55.73
CA PHE A 13 -6.13 1.61 -54.89
C PHE A 13 -6.88 1.63 -53.56
N PHE A 14 -8.09 1.05 -53.49
CA PHE A 14 -8.85 0.93 -52.23
C PHE A 14 -8.32 -0.17 -51.31
N VAL A 15 -7.71 -1.22 -51.83
CA VAL A 15 -7.12 -2.29 -51.03
C VAL A 15 -5.78 -1.86 -50.38
N LEU A 16 -5.08 -0.89 -50.98
CA LEU A 16 -3.82 -0.37 -50.43
C LEU A 16 -4.01 0.71 -49.36
N MET A 17 -5.22 1.29 -49.19
CA MET A 17 -5.49 2.25 -48.10
C MET A 17 -6.02 1.60 -46.80
N GLY A 18 -6.28 0.30 -46.79
CA GLY A 18 -6.80 -0.42 -45.62
C GLY A 18 -5.75 -0.97 -44.67
N ALA A 19 -4.46 -0.81 -44.93
CA ALA A 19 -3.38 -1.36 -44.11
C ALA A 19 -2.58 -0.30 -43.33
N ALA A 20 -3.10 0.91 -43.18
CA ALA A 20 -2.61 1.83 -42.16
C ALA A 20 -3.31 1.53 -40.83
N CYS A 21 -3.13 0.32 -40.30
CA CYS A 21 -3.13 0.16 -38.86
C CYS A 21 -1.98 1.03 -38.35
N THR A 22 -2.31 2.22 -37.88
CA THR A 22 -1.46 2.94 -36.95
C THR A 22 -1.39 2.13 -35.68
N ASN A 23 -0.58 1.07 -35.68
CA ASN A 23 0.15 0.76 -34.49
C ASN A 23 0.89 2.06 -34.20
N GLN A 24 0.44 2.82 -33.22
CA GLN A 24 1.34 3.67 -32.45
C GLN A 24 2.40 2.71 -31.96
N VAL A 25 3.49 2.62 -32.68
CA VAL A 25 4.75 2.12 -32.18
C VAL A 25 5.08 3.16 -31.12
N GLU A 26 4.66 2.91 -29.86
CA GLU A 26 5.35 3.49 -28.73
C GLU A 26 6.82 3.34 -29.08
N ASP A 27 7.58 4.42 -29.16
CA ASP A 27 9.01 4.37 -29.49
C ASP A 27 9.65 3.36 -28.58
N ALA A 28 9.86 2.15 -29.10
CA ALA A 28 10.28 1.02 -28.30
C ALA A 28 11.65 1.36 -27.72
N ILE A 29 11.77 1.42 -26.40
CA ILE A 29 13.03 1.72 -25.72
C ILE A 29 14.06 0.71 -26.19
N PRO A 30 15.18 1.12 -26.85
CA PRO A 30 16.19 0.21 -27.30
C PRO A 30 16.80 -0.56 -26.11
N VAL A 31 16.70 -1.90 -26.12
CA VAL A 31 17.17 -2.74 -25.02
C VAL A 31 18.47 -3.44 -25.34
N SER A 32 19.17 -3.91 -24.30
CA SER A 32 20.47 -4.60 -24.37
C SER A 32 20.16 -6.08 -24.33
N GLY A 33 19.71 -6.89 -24.58
CA GLY A 33 19.51 -8.35 -24.46
C GLY A 33 19.77 -8.97 -23.06
N GLN A 34 20.11 -8.17 -22.05
CA GLN A 34 20.31 -8.63 -20.68
C GLN A 34 19.04 -8.42 -19.85
N PRO A 35 18.45 -9.47 -19.25
CA PRO A 35 17.24 -9.34 -18.44
C PRO A 35 17.51 -8.57 -17.14
N ILE A 36 16.47 -7.93 -16.63
CA ILE A 36 16.49 -7.29 -15.31
C ILE A 36 16.09 -8.35 -14.29
N GLU A 37 16.89 -8.53 -13.27
CA GLU A 37 16.63 -9.42 -12.15
C GLU A 37 16.55 -8.60 -10.86
N PHE A 38 15.73 -9.07 -9.91
CA PHE A 38 15.49 -8.37 -8.65
C PHE A 38 15.98 -9.18 -7.46
N SER A 39 16.49 -8.44 -6.46
CA SER A 39 16.74 -8.94 -5.12
C SER A 39 15.93 -8.07 -4.16
N VAL A 40 14.87 -8.62 -3.60
CA VAL A 40 13.96 -7.88 -2.72
C VAL A 40 14.05 -8.45 -1.32
N GLN A 41 14.25 -7.57 -0.35
CA GLN A 41 14.32 -7.91 1.07
C GLN A 41 13.46 -6.94 1.88
N SER A 42 13.11 -7.35 3.08
CA SER A 42 12.42 -6.50 4.05
C SER A 42 13.41 -6.07 5.13
N ASP A 43 13.40 -4.80 5.51
CA ASP A 43 14.22 -4.21 6.58
C ASP A 43 13.58 -4.37 7.96
N TRP A 44 12.71 -5.32 8.14
CA TRP A 44 11.86 -5.36 9.28
C TRP A 44 12.44 -6.12 10.48
N LYS A 45 12.36 -5.45 11.64
CA LYS A 45 12.49 -6.07 12.97
C LYS A 45 11.10 -6.12 13.61
N GLU A 46 10.62 -7.33 13.84
CA GLU A 46 9.41 -7.71 14.59
C GLU A 46 8.08 -6.98 14.37
N ILE A 47 7.09 -7.71 13.86
CA ILE A 47 5.70 -7.60 14.33
C ILE A 47 4.97 -8.95 14.18
N PRO A 48 4.53 -9.59 15.27
CA PRO A 48 3.70 -10.80 15.21
C PRO A 48 2.37 -10.52 14.49
N ASN A 49 1.92 -11.47 13.67
CA ASN A 49 0.61 -11.52 12.99
C ASN A 49 0.50 -10.88 11.60
N THR A 50 1.55 -10.82 10.81
CA THR A 50 1.44 -10.70 9.36
C THR A 50 1.65 -12.07 8.71
N ARG A 51 1.24 -12.26 7.45
CA ARG A 51 1.46 -13.52 6.71
C ARG A 51 2.94 -13.82 6.41
N LEU A 52 3.82 -12.88 6.68
CA LEU A 52 5.25 -13.05 6.54
C LEU A 52 5.78 -13.81 7.76
N ASN A 53 6.57 -14.84 7.53
CA ASN A 53 7.16 -15.63 8.60
C ASN A 53 8.27 -14.84 9.31
N ASP A 54 8.17 -14.78 10.62
CA ASP A 54 9.23 -14.27 11.48
C ASP A 54 10.26 -15.40 11.77
N VAL A 55 11.47 -15.17 11.32
CA VAL A 55 12.62 -16.00 11.70
C VAL A 55 13.59 -15.08 12.44
N ASN A 56 13.63 -15.17 13.76
CA ASN A 56 14.50 -14.37 14.62
C ASN A 56 14.24 -12.86 14.59
N GLY A 57 12.98 -12.43 14.50
CA GLY A 57 12.63 -11.00 14.47
C GLY A 57 12.86 -10.31 13.12
N THR A 58 13.19 -11.05 12.08
CA THR A 58 13.32 -10.54 10.71
C THR A 58 12.23 -11.16 9.85
N MET A 59 11.36 -10.34 9.29
CA MET A 59 10.34 -10.82 8.35
C MET A 59 11.00 -11.20 7.04
N THR A 60 10.75 -12.43 6.60
CA THR A 60 11.22 -12.94 5.32
C THR A 60 10.06 -13.27 4.41
N PHE A 61 10.24 -13.00 3.13
CA PHE A 61 9.29 -13.44 2.12
C PHE A 61 9.30 -14.97 2.03
N THR A 62 8.11 -15.53 1.83
CA THR A 62 7.89 -16.97 1.68
C THR A 62 7.55 -17.31 0.24
N ARG A 63 7.71 -18.57 -0.13
CA ARG A 63 7.35 -19.07 -1.46
C ARG A 63 5.91 -18.67 -1.80
N ASN A 64 5.70 -18.15 -3.01
CA ASN A 64 4.45 -17.61 -3.56
C ASN A 64 4.05 -16.24 -2.99
N ASP A 65 4.90 -15.57 -2.23
CA ASP A 65 4.68 -14.15 -1.97
C ASP A 65 4.79 -13.35 -3.27
N GLU A 66 3.87 -12.43 -3.45
CA GLU A 66 3.78 -11.61 -4.65
C GLU A 66 3.86 -10.13 -4.30
N ILE A 67 4.76 -9.46 -4.98
CA ILE A 67 4.88 -8.00 -4.98
C ILE A 67 4.50 -7.47 -6.34
N GLN A 68 4.25 -6.18 -6.45
CA GLN A 68 4.23 -5.51 -7.75
C GLN A 68 5.40 -4.54 -7.85
N ILE A 69 5.98 -4.44 -9.04
CA ILE A 69 7.07 -3.52 -9.35
C ILE A 69 6.65 -2.61 -10.50
N PHE A 70 6.74 -1.30 -10.26
CA PHE A 70 6.64 -0.27 -11.28
C PHE A 70 8.05 0.10 -11.74
N GLY A 71 8.25 0.26 -13.02
CA GLY A 71 9.50 0.75 -13.59
C GLY A 71 9.27 1.95 -14.49
N PHE A 72 10.13 2.95 -14.38
CA PHE A 72 10.12 4.13 -15.22
C PHE A 72 11.49 4.32 -15.86
N HIS A 73 11.51 4.50 -17.16
CA HIS A 73 12.71 4.85 -17.92
C HIS A 73 12.80 6.36 -18.09
N THR A 74 13.95 6.92 -17.80
CA THR A 74 14.28 8.30 -18.12
C THR A 74 15.34 8.31 -19.22
N SER A 75 14.99 8.81 -20.39
CA SER A 75 15.92 8.93 -21.53
C SER A 75 17.02 9.94 -21.26
N PRO A 76 18.11 9.95 -22.05
CA PRO A 76 19.14 10.99 -21.96
C PRO A 76 18.61 12.43 -22.19
N SER A 77 17.48 12.57 -22.89
CA SER A 77 16.78 13.84 -23.09
C SER A 77 15.80 14.18 -21.95
N ASN A 78 15.83 13.46 -20.83
CA ASN A 78 14.95 13.61 -19.66
C ASN A 78 13.46 13.33 -19.91
N VAL A 79 13.12 12.59 -20.95
CA VAL A 79 11.76 12.10 -21.15
C VAL A 79 11.53 10.87 -20.29
N VAL A 80 10.47 10.88 -19.48
CA VAL A 80 10.08 9.77 -18.62
C VAL A 80 8.99 8.95 -19.29
N GLN A 81 9.16 7.63 -19.29
CA GLN A 81 8.21 6.67 -19.86
C GLN A 81 7.98 5.52 -18.89
N LYS A 82 6.76 4.95 -18.85
CA LYS A 82 6.49 3.70 -18.16
C LYS A 82 7.28 2.58 -18.84
N PHE A 83 8.01 1.82 -18.05
CA PHE A 83 8.89 0.76 -18.55
C PHE A 83 8.49 -0.63 -18.05
N MET A 84 8.11 -0.73 -16.79
CA MET A 84 7.69 -1.98 -16.16
C MET A 84 6.33 -1.79 -15.51
N TYR A 85 5.34 -2.50 -16.02
CA TYR A 85 3.96 -2.46 -15.59
C TYR A 85 3.26 -3.77 -15.95
N ARG A 86 2.08 -4.00 -15.40
CA ARG A 86 1.27 -5.18 -15.66
C ARG A 86 0.76 -5.16 -17.10
N GLU A 87 0.87 -6.28 -17.79
CA GLU A 87 0.27 -6.43 -19.11
C GLU A 87 -1.25 -6.24 -19.03
N GLY A 88 -1.77 -5.38 -19.91
CA GLY A 88 -3.21 -5.03 -19.93
C GLY A 88 -3.64 -3.97 -18.89
N ASP A 89 -2.76 -3.57 -17.96
CA ASP A 89 -3.06 -2.51 -16.98
C ASP A 89 -1.82 -1.69 -16.63
N GLN A 90 -1.60 -0.62 -17.36
CA GLN A 90 -0.44 0.26 -17.17
C GLN A 90 -0.45 1.04 -15.85
N ASN A 91 -1.58 1.06 -15.13
CA ASN A 91 -1.67 1.71 -13.83
C ASN A 91 -1.29 0.78 -12.67
N ARG A 92 -1.00 -0.50 -12.96
CA ARG A 92 -0.52 -1.49 -11.99
C ARG A 92 0.91 -1.90 -12.30
N GLY A 93 1.68 -2.16 -11.25
CA GLY A 93 3.02 -2.70 -11.40
C GLY A 93 3.00 -4.14 -11.90
N GLN A 94 4.09 -4.56 -12.55
CA GLN A 94 4.33 -5.96 -12.92
C GLN A 94 4.31 -6.84 -11.67
N ILE A 95 3.58 -7.94 -11.71
CA ILE A 95 3.62 -8.95 -10.64
C ILE A 95 4.95 -9.66 -10.69
N VAL A 96 5.58 -9.78 -9.52
CA VAL A 96 6.85 -10.49 -9.30
C VAL A 96 6.65 -11.44 -8.14
N THR A 97 6.86 -12.72 -8.36
CA THR A 97 6.58 -13.80 -7.41
C THR A 97 7.88 -14.37 -6.86
N TYR A 98 7.94 -14.62 -5.58
CA TYR A 98 9.07 -15.27 -4.92
C TYR A 98 8.91 -16.79 -4.96
N ASP A 99 9.87 -17.52 -5.55
CA ASP A 99 9.81 -19.00 -5.66
C ASP A 99 10.43 -19.72 -4.44
N GLY A 100 10.88 -18.98 -3.45
CA GLY A 100 11.62 -19.47 -2.29
C GLY A 100 13.14 -19.26 -2.40
N THR A 101 13.63 -18.80 -3.57
CA THR A 101 15.04 -18.56 -3.85
C THR A 101 15.26 -17.25 -4.59
N SER A 102 14.40 -16.99 -5.58
CA SER A 102 14.52 -15.85 -6.47
C SER A 102 13.16 -15.22 -6.78
N TRP A 103 13.21 -13.98 -7.24
CA TRP A 103 12.04 -13.22 -7.66
C TRP A 103 11.83 -13.36 -9.16
N ASN A 104 10.70 -13.89 -9.58
CA ASN A 104 10.40 -14.22 -10.96
C ASN A 104 9.19 -13.45 -11.50
N TYR A 105 9.23 -13.10 -12.77
CA TYR A 105 8.14 -12.41 -13.45
C TYR A 105 8.13 -12.70 -14.96
N SER A 106 6.99 -12.51 -15.59
CA SER A 106 6.81 -12.66 -17.03
C SER A 106 5.81 -11.60 -17.52
N PRO A 107 6.03 -10.99 -18.71
CA PRO A 107 7.20 -11.15 -19.59
C PRO A 107 8.46 -10.52 -19.00
N LYS A 108 9.63 -11.06 -19.33
CA LYS A 108 10.90 -10.48 -18.88
C LYS A 108 11.14 -9.12 -19.52
N ARG A 109 11.65 -8.18 -18.74
CA ARG A 109 12.13 -6.87 -19.19
C ARG A 109 13.65 -6.86 -19.26
N PHE A 110 14.17 -6.10 -20.18
CA PHE A 110 15.61 -6.04 -20.47
C PHE A 110 16.13 -4.64 -20.24
N TRP A 111 17.38 -4.54 -19.83
CA TRP A 111 18.01 -3.25 -19.60
C TRP A 111 17.99 -2.38 -20.85
N PRO A 112 17.63 -1.07 -20.76
CA PRO A 112 17.77 -0.14 -21.87
C PRO A 112 19.24 0.05 -22.21
N LYS A 113 19.52 0.42 -23.45
CA LYS A 113 20.90 0.71 -23.89
C LYS A 113 21.43 1.99 -23.28
N GLU A 114 20.56 2.95 -23.02
CA GLU A 114 20.87 4.27 -22.50
C GLU A 114 19.77 4.76 -21.56
N GLY A 115 20.04 5.87 -20.85
CA GLY A 115 19.12 6.41 -19.86
C GLY A 115 19.22 5.72 -18.51
N THR A 116 18.25 6.01 -17.64
CA THR A 116 18.17 5.45 -16.29
C THR A 116 16.83 4.80 -16.02
N LEU A 117 16.81 3.84 -15.10
CA LEU A 117 15.61 3.18 -14.61
C LEU A 117 15.39 3.52 -13.14
N ASP A 118 14.15 3.83 -12.81
CA ASP A 118 13.68 3.92 -11.45
C ASP A 118 12.66 2.80 -11.21
N PHE A 119 12.83 2.04 -10.13
CA PHE A 119 11.95 0.96 -9.72
C PHE A 119 11.29 1.27 -8.39
N TYR A 120 10.02 0.94 -8.31
CA TYR A 120 9.19 1.09 -7.12
C TYR A 120 8.43 -0.20 -6.88
N ALA A 121 8.55 -0.75 -5.67
CA ALA A 121 7.89 -2.00 -5.31
C ALA A 121 6.89 -1.81 -4.19
N SER A 122 5.79 -2.53 -4.21
CA SER A 122 4.83 -2.58 -3.11
C SER A 122 4.39 -4.01 -2.80
N TYR A 123 4.08 -4.25 -1.52
CA TYR A 123 3.49 -5.45 -0.97
C TYR A 123 2.37 -5.09 0.01
N PRO A 124 1.21 -5.76 0.00
CA PRO A 124 0.81 -6.79 -0.95
C PRO A 124 0.66 -6.26 -2.38
N GLN A 125 0.65 -7.19 -3.35
CA GLN A 125 0.32 -6.85 -4.72
C GLN A 125 -1.06 -6.17 -4.81
N ASN A 126 -1.28 -5.32 -5.78
CA ASN A 126 -2.52 -4.55 -5.98
C ASN A 126 -2.84 -3.49 -4.93
N SER A 127 -2.00 -3.27 -3.92
CA SER A 127 -2.23 -2.26 -2.90
C SER A 127 -2.13 -0.84 -3.44
N ILE A 128 -1.23 -0.62 -4.39
CA ILE A 128 -0.96 0.68 -4.98
C ILE A 128 -1.30 0.67 -6.47
N HIS A 129 -1.76 1.78 -6.98
CA HIS A 129 -1.85 2.05 -8.40
C HIS A 129 -1.14 3.36 -8.75
N ASN A 130 -0.74 3.48 -10.01
CA ASN A 130 -0.05 4.64 -10.53
C ASN A 130 -1.04 5.50 -11.32
N ASP A 131 -0.94 6.81 -11.20
CA ASP A 131 -1.67 7.73 -12.06
C ASP A 131 -1.19 7.59 -13.53
N ALA A 132 -2.11 7.79 -14.48
CA ALA A 132 -1.84 7.55 -15.90
C ALA A 132 -0.65 8.35 -16.43
N ASP A 133 -0.46 9.57 -15.95
CA ASP A 133 0.46 10.53 -16.56
C ASP A 133 1.77 10.74 -15.82
N HIS A 134 1.94 10.24 -14.59
CA HIS A 134 3.07 10.59 -13.74
C HIS A 134 3.52 9.47 -12.83
N ARG A 135 4.64 9.68 -12.13
CA ARG A 135 5.16 8.78 -11.08
C ARG A 135 4.34 8.84 -9.79
N MET A 136 3.14 9.43 -9.82
CA MET A 136 2.29 9.52 -8.65
C MET A 136 1.72 8.16 -8.31
N MET A 137 1.99 7.69 -7.11
CA MET A 137 1.46 6.47 -6.54
C MET A 137 0.27 6.80 -5.67
N ILE A 138 -0.79 6.01 -5.80
CA ILE A 138 -2.05 6.20 -5.11
C ILE A 138 -2.35 4.94 -4.30
N TYR A 139 -2.68 5.12 -3.05
CA TYR A 139 -3.12 4.09 -2.14
C TYR A 139 -4.50 4.42 -1.59
N GLU A 140 -5.40 3.46 -1.65
CA GLU A 140 -6.74 3.55 -1.09
C GLU A 140 -6.93 2.46 -0.05
N GLN A 141 -7.47 2.84 1.09
CA GLN A 141 -7.61 1.99 2.25
C GLN A 141 -9.08 1.67 2.53
N THR A 142 -9.34 0.41 2.86
CA THR A 142 -10.63 -0.10 3.32
C THR A 142 -10.46 -0.69 4.72
N ALA A 143 -11.55 -0.99 5.42
CA ALA A 143 -11.47 -1.68 6.72
C ALA A 143 -10.70 -3.01 6.65
N ILE A 144 -10.81 -3.73 5.53
CA ILE A 144 -10.09 -4.99 5.31
C ILE A 144 -8.59 -4.73 5.14
N SER A 145 -8.22 -3.75 4.32
CA SER A 145 -6.80 -3.42 4.08
C SER A 145 -6.13 -2.81 5.32
N MET A 146 -6.90 -2.21 6.24
CA MET A 146 -6.37 -1.74 7.52
C MET A 146 -5.83 -2.85 8.42
N LYS A 147 -6.14 -4.13 8.14
CA LYS A 147 -5.55 -5.28 8.82
C LYS A 147 -4.25 -5.76 8.19
N GLN A 148 -3.88 -5.18 7.06
CA GLN A 148 -2.69 -5.54 6.30
C GLN A 148 -1.74 -4.36 6.24
N ASP A 149 -0.48 -4.65 6.40
CA ASP A 149 0.54 -3.65 6.22
C ASP A 149 0.81 -3.39 4.74
N LEU A 150 1.24 -2.19 4.46
CA LEU A 150 1.74 -1.78 3.17
C LEU A 150 3.26 -1.63 3.25
N LEU A 151 3.99 -2.48 2.54
CA LEU A 151 5.42 -2.31 2.34
C LEU A 151 5.69 -1.58 1.03
N TRP A 152 6.70 -0.75 1.05
CA TRP A 152 7.16 0.03 -0.08
C TRP A 152 8.68 0.05 -0.16
N GLY A 153 9.22 -0.12 -1.37
CA GLY A 153 10.65 -0.08 -1.60
C GLY A 153 10.99 0.62 -2.90
N VAL A 154 12.16 1.22 -2.96
CA VAL A 154 12.64 1.95 -4.13
C VAL A 154 14.05 1.55 -4.52
N SER A 155 14.33 1.60 -5.82
CA SER A 155 15.68 1.48 -6.38
C SER A 155 15.76 2.40 -7.58
N ILE A 156 16.41 3.54 -7.41
CA ILE A 156 16.37 4.67 -8.36
C ILE A 156 17.69 4.86 -9.09
N LYS A 157 17.61 5.53 -10.25
CA LYS A 157 18.76 5.93 -11.08
C LYS A 157 19.67 4.77 -11.48
N LYS A 158 19.08 3.59 -11.71
CA LYS A 158 19.82 2.43 -12.23
C LYS A 158 20.17 2.66 -13.69
N CYS A 159 21.40 2.40 -14.06
CA CYS A 159 21.91 2.65 -15.40
C CYS A 159 22.58 1.41 -16.02
N ALA A 160 23.16 1.60 -17.17
CA ALA A 160 23.80 0.50 -17.92
C ALA A 160 24.89 -0.25 -17.13
N ASP A 161 25.57 0.41 -16.20
CA ASP A 161 26.63 -0.21 -15.38
C ASP A 161 26.06 -1.14 -14.31
N ASP A 162 24.78 -1.00 -13.97
CA ASP A 162 24.08 -1.87 -13.00
C ASP A 162 23.66 -3.22 -13.59
N ARG A 163 23.78 -3.43 -14.90
CA ARG A 163 23.29 -4.62 -15.62
C ARG A 163 23.83 -5.94 -15.10
N LYS A 164 24.99 -5.94 -14.47
CA LYS A 164 25.66 -7.14 -13.98
C LYS A 164 25.20 -7.58 -12.59
N LYS A 165 24.29 -6.81 -11.99
CA LYS A 165 23.77 -7.04 -10.63
C LYS A 165 22.28 -7.08 -10.65
N ASN A 166 21.69 -7.79 -9.70
CA ASN A 166 20.26 -7.70 -9.44
C ASN A 166 19.93 -6.30 -8.93
N VAL A 167 18.75 -5.82 -9.29
CA VAL A 167 18.20 -4.58 -8.73
C VAL A 167 17.82 -4.85 -7.29
N GLU A 168 18.54 -4.26 -6.36
CA GLU A 168 18.28 -4.41 -4.93
C GLU A 168 17.16 -3.45 -4.51
N ILE A 169 16.15 -3.99 -3.82
CA ILE A 169 15.03 -3.23 -3.26
C ILE A 169 14.85 -3.65 -1.80
N THR A 170 14.93 -2.70 -0.89
CA THR A 170 14.60 -2.91 0.51
C THR A 170 13.22 -2.36 0.79
N MET A 171 12.31 -3.25 1.20
CA MET A 171 10.92 -2.91 1.51
C MET A 171 10.81 -2.38 2.94
N LYS A 172 10.09 -1.29 3.12
CA LYS A 172 9.85 -0.62 4.41
C LYS A 172 8.37 -0.36 4.63
N HIS A 173 7.98 -0.16 5.88
CA HIS A 173 6.60 0.17 6.22
C HIS A 173 6.20 1.54 5.68
N ALA A 174 5.13 1.56 4.89
CA ALA A 174 4.56 2.79 4.35
C ALA A 174 3.44 3.37 5.22
N LEU A 175 2.91 2.58 6.16
CA LEU A 175 1.82 2.94 7.06
C LEU A 175 2.29 3.08 8.52
N ALA A 176 1.43 3.63 9.36
CA ALA A 176 1.59 3.58 10.81
C ALA A 176 0.90 2.32 11.35
N LYS A 177 1.60 1.50 12.13
CA LYS A 177 1.01 0.39 12.86
C LYS A 177 0.47 0.90 14.18
N VAL A 178 -0.80 0.60 14.48
CA VAL A 178 -1.44 0.97 15.74
C VAL A 178 -2.02 -0.27 16.40
N ASN A 179 -1.45 -0.65 17.53
CA ASN A 179 -1.99 -1.69 18.39
C ASN A 179 -2.80 -1.02 19.50
N ILE A 180 -4.10 -1.23 19.50
CA ILE A 180 -5.04 -0.68 20.47
C ILE A 180 -5.40 -1.79 21.46
N PHE A 181 -5.06 -1.60 22.72
CA PHE A 181 -5.45 -2.47 23.80
C PHE A 181 -6.47 -1.77 24.69
N LEU A 182 -7.64 -2.37 24.82
CA LEU A 182 -8.77 -1.93 25.61
C LEU A 182 -8.84 -2.81 26.85
N ASP A 183 -8.52 -2.24 27.99
CA ASP A 183 -8.49 -2.92 29.28
C ASP A 183 -9.88 -3.50 29.63
N LYS A 184 -9.92 -4.60 30.36
CA LYS A 184 -11.17 -5.29 30.76
C LYS A 184 -12.18 -4.42 31.52
N SER A 185 -11.75 -3.29 32.04
CA SER A 185 -12.66 -2.33 32.71
C SER A 185 -13.72 -1.74 31.75
N TRP A 186 -13.56 -1.91 30.44
CA TRP A 186 -14.54 -1.51 29.43
C TRP A 186 -15.67 -2.51 29.26
N GLY A 187 -15.58 -3.72 29.84
CA GLY A 187 -16.53 -4.81 29.65
C GLY A 187 -16.33 -5.56 28.33
N ASP A 188 -17.37 -6.26 27.90
CA ASP A 188 -17.32 -7.05 26.68
C ASP A 188 -17.53 -6.18 25.45
N ILE A 189 -16.47 -6.04 24.68
CA ILE A 189 -16.48 -5.21 23.47
C ILE A 189 -16.80 -6.09 22.28
N GLY A 190 -17.91 -5.78 21.60
CA GLY A 190 -18.37 -6.45 20.38
C GLY A 190 -17.84 -5.83 19.11
N THR A 191 -17.77 -4.49 19.08
CA THR A 191 -17.37 -3.74 17.89
C THR A 191 -16.53 -2.53 18.27
N VAL A 192 -15.48 -2.28 17.47
CA VAL A 192 -14.69 -1.06 17.51
C VAL A 192 -14.85 -0.35 16.18
N MET A 193 -15.14 0.93 16.22
CA MET A 193 -15.22 1.80 15.06
C MET A 193 -14.25 2.96 15.23
N PHE A 194 -13.51 3.30 14.18
CA PHE A 194 -12.70 4.51 14.17
C PHE A 194 -12.66 5.16 12.79
N TRP A 195 -12.32 6.44 12.77
CA TRP A 195 -12.23 7.26 11.59
C TRP A 195 -10.78 7.66 11.35
N ALA A 196 -10.26 7.34 10.16
CA ALA A 196 -8.91 7.66 9.72
C ALA A 196 -8.94 8.03 8.24
N TYR A 197 -7.83 8.51 7.69
CA TYR A 197 -7.72 8.77 6.26
C TYR A 197 -7.84 7.47 5.47
N THR A 198 -8.45 7.57 4.28
CA THR A 198 -8.72 6.42 3.42
C THR A 198 -7.91 6.38 2.17
N ALA A 199 -7.41 7.53 1.73
CA ALA A 199 -6.59 7.61 0.52
C ALA A 199 -5.42 8.55 0.76
N GLY A 200 -4.32 8.26 0.09
CA GLY A 200 -3.12 9.08 0.08
C GLY A 200 -2.35 8.91 -1.21
N ARG A 201 -1.59 9.92 -1.58
CA ARG A 201 -0.75 9.96 -2.76
C ARG A 201 0.69 10.27 -2.37
N PHE A 202 1.63 9.84 -3.18
CA PHE A 202 3.03 10.23 -3.06
C PHE A 202 3.75 10.08 -4.40
N THR A 203 4.78 10.90 -4.59
CA THR A 203 5.71 10.83 -5.73
C THR A 203 7.13 10.61 -5.27
N GLU A 204 7.39 10.87 -4.00
CA GLU A 204 8.72 10.84 -3.39
C GLU A 204 8.72 10.02 -2.10
N THR A 205 9.90 9.59 -1.73
CA THR A 205 10.20 9.02 -0.41
C THR A 205 11.09 9.98 0.37
N ASP A 206 11.15 9.80 1.68
CA ASP A 206 12.16 10.44 2.52
C ASP A 206 13.53 9.74 2.38
N THR A 207 14.50 10.16 3.18
CA THR A 207 15.85 9.58 3.21
C THR A 207 15.87 8.11 3.61
N ASP A 208 14.87 7.68 4.35
CA ASP A 208 14.71 6.32 4.81
C ASP A 208 13.93 5.42 3.82
N GLY A 209 13.46 6.00 2.71
CA GLY A 209 12.69 5.30 1.68
C GLY A 209 11.19 5.18 1.99
N ILE A 210 10.70 5.87 3.02
CA ILE A 210 9.30 5.90 3.41
C ILE A 210 8.53 6.91 2.54
N PRO A 211 7.32 6.57 2.04
CA PRO A 211 6.54 7.50 1.23
C PRO A 211 6.25 8.83 1.92
N LYS A 212 6.51 9.92 1.22
CA LYS A 212 6.06 11.27 1.63
C LYS A 212 4.60 11.44 1.23
N TRP A 213 3.71 11.06 2.12
CA TRP A 213 2.28 11.08 1.87
C TRP A 213 1.73 12.49 1.64
N ILE A 214 0.94 12.64 0.59
CA ILE A 214 0.20 13.85 0.22
C ILE A 214 -1.29 13.53 0.32
N PHE A 215 -2.03 14.38 1.03
CA PHE A 215 -3.47 14.24 1.20
C PHE A 215 -4.17 15.45 0.57
N ASN A 216 -5.07 15.19 -0.38
CA ASN A 216 -6.00 16.22 -0.84
C ASN A 216 -7.12 16.42 0.18
N ASP A 217 -7.89 17.47 0.06
CA ASP A 217 -9.00 17.71 0.98
C ASP A 217 -10.07 16.60 0.92
N SER A 218 -10.28 16.01 -0.27
CA SER A 218 -11.15 14.83 -0.43
C SER A 218 -10.61 13.58 0.28
N ASP A 219 -9.30 13.41 0.33
CA ASP A 219 -8.63 12.25 0.94
C ASP A 219 -8.66 12.34 2.48
N LYS A 220 -8.84 13.55 3.01
CA LYS A 220 -8.97 13.83 4.45
C LYS A 220 -10.38 13.54 5.01
N THR A 221 -11.31 13.13 4.15
CA THR A 221 -12.63 12.69 4.63
C THR A 221 -12.44 11.42 5.43
N PRO A 222 -12.71 11.43 6.74
CA PRO A 222 -12.48 10.28 7.59
C PRO A 222 -13.41 9.14 7.19
N PHE A 223 -12.84 7.97 7.02
CA PHE A 223 -13.60 6.75 6.76
C PHE A 223 -13.96 6.07 8.07
N ASN A 224 -15.16 5.56 8.13
CA ASN A 224 -15.62 4.75 9.24
C ASN A 224 -15.16 3.29 9.05
N ALA A 225 -14.07 2.93 9.71
CA ALA A 225 -13.61 1.54 9.75
C ALA A 225 -14.31 0.81 10.90
N VAL A 226 -15.01 -0.27 10.57
CA VAL A 226 -15.75 -1.10 11.52
C VAL A 226 -15.04 -2.44 11.69
N PHE A 227 -14.68 -2.76 12.92
CA PHE A 227 -14.07 -4.03 13.32
C PHE A 227 -15.03 -4.76 14.25
N GLY A 228 -15.60 -5.85 13.75
CA GLY A 228 -16.57 -6.66 14.46
C GLY A 228 -15.91 -7.65 15.43
N TYR A 229 -16.74 -8.44 16.08
CA TYR A 229 -16.34 -9.41 17.11
C TYR A 229 -15.18 -10.31 16.69
N ASN A 230 -15.18 -10.82 15.47
CA ASN A 230 -14.15 -11.74 14.96
C ASN A 230 -12.84 -11.05 14.56
N ASP A 231 -12.82 -9.73 14.50
CA ASP A 231 -11.62 -8.94 14.19
C ASP A 231 -10.81 -8.59 15.44
N LEU A 232 -11.39 -8.78 16.60
CA LEU A 232 -10.85 -8.39 17.88
C LEU A 232 -10.24 -9.61 18.59
N LEU A 233 -9.02 -9.46 19.08
CA LEU A 233 -8.37 -10.47 19.93
C LEU A 233 -8.75 -10.22 21.39
N ARG A 234 -9.15 -11.26 22.11
CA ARG A 234 -9.61 -11.19 23.50
C ARG A 234 -8.84 -12.15 24.36
N ASP A 235 -8.50 -11.68 25.56
CA ASP A 235 -7.96 -12.48 26.64
C ASP A 235 -8.50 -11.99 27.99
N ASP A 236 -8.03 -12.61 29.08
CA ASP A 236 -8.45 -12.25 30.44
C ASP A 236 -8.07 -10.83 30.86
N SER A 237 -7.18 -10.17 30.14
CA SER A 237 -6.73 -8.80 30.41
C SER A 237 -7.55 -7.73 29.67
N GLY A 238 -8.14 -8.07 28.53
CA GLY A 238 -8.93 -7.15 27.73
C GLY A 238 -9.10 -7.54 26.28
N THR A 239 -9.33 -6.54 25.45
CA THR A 239 -9.56 -6.68 24.00
C THR A 239 -8.50 -5.89 23.24
N SER A 240 -7.93 -6.48 22.21
CA SER A 240 -6.93 -5.83 21.37
C SER A 240 -7.31 -5.83 19.88
N LEU A 241 -6.87 -4.78 19.19
CA LEU A 241 -7.02 -4.60 17.77
C LEU A 241 -5.72 -4.01 17.20
N THR A 242 -5.17 -4.65 16.17
CA THR A 242 -4.03 -4.11 15.43
C THR A 242 -4.49 -3.63 14.06
N VAL A 243 -4.14 -2.40 13.72
CA VAL A 243 -4.46 -1.77 12.43
C VAL A 243 -3.25 -1.05 11.86
N PHE A 244 -3.24 -0.94 10.54
CA PHE A 244 -2.27 -0.16 9.78
C PHE A 244 -3.02 0.99 9.12
N ILE A 245 -2.63 2.21 9.43
CA ILE A 245 -3.34 3.41 8.99
C ILE A 245 -2.40 4.34 8.21
N LEU A 246 -2.96 5.09 7.28
CA LEU A 246 -2.25 6.22 6.68
C LEU A 246 -1.78 7.20 7.77
N PRO A 247 -0.60 7.81 7.62
CA PRO A 247 -0.09 8.75 8.62
C PRO A 247 -1.06 9.91 8.82
N GLY A 248 -1.19 10.35 10.05
CA GLY A 248 -2.12 11.41 10.45
C GLY A 248 -2.76 11.12 11.79
N ASN A 249 -3.99 11.55 11.95
CA ASN A 249 -4.75 11.43 13.19
C ASN A 249 -5.90 10.45 13.03
N ILE A 250 -6.21 9.73 14.10
CA ILE A 250 -7.52 9.09 14.26
C ILE A 250 -8.51 10.18 14.65
N THR A 251 -9.49 10.48 13.79
CA THR A 251 -10.40 11.61 13.96
C THR A 251 -11.66 11.27 14.77
N GLY A 252 -11.92 9.98 14.99
CA GLY A 252 -13.01 9.50 15.81
C GLY A 252 -12.79 8.07 16.28
N PHE A 253 -13.39 7.71 17.40
CA PHE A 253 -13.31 6.37 17.98
C PHE A 253 -14.59 6.06 18.74
N GLN A 254 -15.16 4.88 18.52
CA GLN A 254 -16.34 4.40 19.25
C GLN A 254 -16.22 2.90 19.51
N MET A 255 -16.81 2.47 20.62
CA MET A 255 -16.93 1.07 21.02
C MET A 255 -18.39 0.74 21.27
N PHE A 256 -18.77 -0.48 20.94
CA PHE A 256 -20.08 -1.04 21.20
C PHE A 256 -19.93 -2.35 21.95
N ASP A 257 -20.84 -2.63 22.85
CA ASP A 257 -20.87 -3.92 23.55
C ASP A 257 -21.24 -5.07 22.61
N VAL A 258 -21.12 -6.28 23.12
CA VAL A 258 -21.60 -7.47 22.39
C VAL A 258 -23.12 -7.40 22.33
N PRO A 259 -23.72 -7.40 21.13
CA PRO A 259 -25.17 -7.38 21.01
C PRO A 259 -25.78 -8.63 21.62
N HIS A 260 -26.85 -8.46 22.38
CA HIS A 260 -27.68 -9.59 22.78
C HIS A 260 -28.40 -10.16 21.55
N PRO A 261 -28.76 -11.45 21.54
CA PRO A 261 -29.58 -12.01 20.49
C PRO A 261 -30.83 -11.14 20.26
N ASN A 262 -31.02 -10.63 19.06
CA ASN A 262 -32.09 -9.72 18.63
C ASN A 262 -31.98 -8.25 19.03
N GLU A 263 -30.83 -7.76 19.50
CA GLU A 263 -30.58 -6.35 19.78
C GLU A 263 -29.28 -5.88 19.10
N ASP A 264 -29.23 -4.63 18.65
CA ASP A 264 -27.99 -4.00 18.20
C ASP A 264 -27.09 -3.71 19.42
N GLY A 265 -25.78 -3.81 19.22
CA GLY A 265 -24.80 -3.46 20.27
C GLY A 265 -24.97 -2.02 20.72
N LYS A 266 -24.95 -1.78 22.04
CA LYS A 266 -25.07 -0.45 22.61
C LYS A 266 -23.69 0.23 22.67
N LYS A 267 -23.68 1.53 22.33
CA LYS A 267 -22.47 2.32 22.45
C LYS A 267 -21.97 2.36 23.88
N ILE A 268 -20.71 2.02 24.09
CA ILE A 268 -20.07 2.04 25.41
C ILE A 268 -19.82 3.50 25.82
N VAL A 269 -20.31 3.88 26.99
CA VAL A 269 -20.17 5.23 27.55
C VAL A 269 -18.69 5.55 27.79
N GLY A 270 -18.26 6.72 27.33
CA GLY A 270 -16.88 7.21 27.45
C GLY A 270 -16.01 6.96 26.21
N SER A 271 -16.53 6.26 25.18
CA SER A 271 -15.78 6.08 23.91
C SER A 271 -15.50 7.40 23.20
N ASP A 272 -16.35 8.39 23.32
CA ASP A 272 -16.14 9.73 22.74
C ASP A 272 -14.97 10.50 23.37
N ASP A 273 -14.66 10.24 24.62
CA ASP A 273 -13.51 10.86 25.30
C ASP A 273 -12.21 10.25 24.79
N ILE A 274 -12.21 8.95 24.42
CA ILE A 274 -11.09 8.30 23.72
C ILE A 274 -10.83 9.01 22.41
N SER A 275 -11.88 9.34 21.63
CA SER A 275 -11.77 10.08 20.38
C SER A 275 -11.01 11.39 20.57
N LYS A 276 -11.36 12.18 21.60
CA LYS A 276 -10.70 13.46 21.89
C LYS A 276 -9.21 13.31 22.19
N GLU A 277 -8.82 12.24 22.88
CA GLU A 277 -7.41 11.98 23.18
C GLU A 277 -6.65 11.45 21.96
N LEU A 278 -7.26 10.61 21.12
CA LEU A 278 -6.64 10.10 19.89
C LEU A 278 -6.45 11.21 18.85
N GLN A 279 -7.36 12.15 18.75
CA GLN A 279 -7.25 13.31 17.85
C GLN A 279 -6.03 14.20 18.14
N LYS A 280 -5.50 14.15 19.37
CA LYS A 280 -4.27 14.87 19.75
C LYS A 280 -2.98 14.14 19.32
N LYS A 281 -3.09 12.91 18.81
CA LYS A 281 -1.97 12.07 18.42
C LYS A 281 -1.75 12.12 16.93
N THR A 282 -0.49 12.23 16.51
CA THR A 282 -0.11 12.11 15.12
C THR A 282 0.66 10.80 14.93
N PHE A 283 0.14 9.95 14.06
CA PHE A 283 0.73 8.67 13.71
C PHE A 283 1.61 8.86 12.47
N LYS A 284 2.85 8.40 12.52
CA LYS A 284 3.82 8.55 11.43
C LYS A 284 3.99 7.24 10.69
N ALA A 285 4.15 7.30 9.37
CA ALA A 285 4.51 6.13 8.56
C ALA A 285 5.80 5.48 9.06
N GLY A 286 5.90 4.16 8.93
CA GLY A 286 7.06 3.40 9.38
C GLY A 286 7.23 3.30 10.90
N GLN A 287 6.24 3.76 11.67
CA GLN A 287 6.29 3.71 13.14
C GLN A 287 5.21 2.80 13.72
N ALA A 288 5.55 2.11 14.80
CA ALA A 288 4.63 1.31 15.57
C ALA A 288 4.21 2.03 16.87
N TYR A 289 2.92 1.93 17.18
CA TYR A 289 2.31 2.56 18.35
C TYR A 289 1.52 1.55 19.14
N LYS A 290 1.72 1.54 20.46
CA LYS A 290 0.91 0.76 21.39
C LYS A 290 0.05 1.71 22.21
N LEU A 291 -1.25 1.64 22.03
CA LEU A 291 -2.25 2.42 22.76
C LEU A 291 -2.88 1.53 23.81
N THR A 292 -2.69 1.84 25.09
CA THR A 292 -3.41 1.18 26.18
C THR A 292 -4.46 2.12 26.72
N ILE A 293 -5.72 1.72 26.57
CA ILE A 293 -6.88 2.53 26.93
C ILE A 293 -7.57 1.87 28.12
N ARG A 294 -7.55 2.55 29.24
CA ARG A 294 -8.16 2.10 30.49
C ARG A 294 -9.28 3.04 30.88
N ARG A 295 -10.33 2.48 31.47
CA ARG A 295 -11.37 3.27 32.12
C ARG A 295 -10.82 3.78 33.45
N ALA A 296 -10.86 5.09 33.68
CA ALA A 296 -10.44 5.60 34.98
C ALA A 296 -11.38 5.09 36.07
N GLN A 297 -10.80 4.69 37.18
CA GLN A 297 -11.58 4.37 38.39
C GLN A 297 -12.26 5.68 38.84
N LYS A 298 -13.57 5.64 39.05
CA LYS A 298 -14.31 6.74 39.68
C LYS A 298 -13.73 6.91 41.12
N ASN A 299 -12.90 7.92 41.31
CA ASN A 299 -12.78 8.45 42.63
C ASN A 299 -14.12 9.06 43.02
N THR A 300 -14.70 8.63 44.13
CA THR A 300 -16.06 8.98 44.57
C THR A 300 -16.32 10.49 44.72
N ASN A 301 -15.31 11.31 44.54
CA ASN A 301 -15.38 12.77 44.73
C ASN A 301 -15.18 13.60 43.43
N SER A 302 -15.03 13.02 42.27
CA SER A 302 -14.95 13.78 41.01
C SER A 302 -15.70 13.10 39.87
N ARG A 303 -16.52 13.87 39.14
CA ARG A 303 -17.25 13.45 37.93
C ARG A 303 -16.34 13.33 36.68
N SER A 304 -15.02 13.29 36.84
CA SER A 304 -14.09 13.23 35.71
C SER A 304 -13.67 11.78 35.44
N ILE A 305 -13.88 11.33 34.24
CA ILE A 305 -13.30 10.10 33.70
C ILE A 305 -11.88 10.47 33.29
N ALA A 306 -10.87 10.05 34.06
CA ALA A 306 -9.48 10.19 33.64
C ALA A 306 -9.13 8.99 32.74
N MET A 307 -8.72 9.24 31.51
CA MET A 307 -8.18 8.23 30.62
C MET A 307 -6.66 8.36 30.56
N SER A 308 -5.98 7.26 30.70
CA SER A 308 -4.54 7.18 30.42
C SER A 308 -4.36 6.54 29.06
N VAL A 309 -4.02 7.33 28.06
CA VAL A 309 -3.53 6.83 26.76
C VAL A 309 -2.00 6.92 26.82
N ARG A 310 -1.33 5.78 26.98
CA ARG A 310 0.12 5.71 26.83
C ARG A 310 0.46 5.33 25.40
N CYS A 311 1.19 6.21 24.71
CA CYS A 311 1.93 5.85 23.51
C CYS A 311 3.33 5.45 23.92
N VAL A 312 3.77 4.28 23.52
CA VAL A 312 5.17 3.88 23.53
C VAL A 312 5.54 3.73 22.07
N SER A 313 6.44 4.56 21.58
CA SER A 313 7.14 4.30 20.31
C SER A 313 8.15 3.20 20.62
N GLU A 314 8.02 2.06 19.97
CA GLU A 314 9.04 1.01 19.97
C GLU A 314 10.13 1.34 18.97
#